data_b44ac44240970c7ae317ca0fecf4b9bf
#
_entry.id   b44ac44240970c7ae317ca0fecf4b9bf
#
_cell.length_a   1.000
_cell.length_b   1.000
_cell.length_c   1.000
_cell.angle_alpha   90.00
_cell.angle_beta   90.00
_cell.angle_gamma   90.00
#
_symmetry.space_group_name_H-M   'P 1'
#
loop_
_entity.id
_entity.type
_entity.pdbx_description
1 polymer ?
#
loop_
_entity_poly.entity_id
_entity_poly.type
_entity_poly.pdbx_seq_one_letter_code
_entity_poly.pdbx_strand_id
1 'polypeptide(L)'
;MKKLLAMLLALVMVLSLAACGTEPEAPVEPETPAEPETPAEPEVELTYAEANAAAIEELKAKYAPSAEAAEAAFAPDVQKAIDDFIATYGGTENAYVVFDFDNTCSIFDVEEQLAVHQLLTMSFEIAPENLADVLFTGIGDHDEDRTDLGYGNGSYADWVADITAAYEYLYTTYGPFTAAGLTAEEQETVHADPQWAEFATKMRAMYDLVYDAESPAVAYPWVLYWFTGMTEQEVYDLAYASHTYYGSVETSKVTWTSPEEIESKVGVVEYGWTSGTGVSAQVQKLWKSLDEAGIDVWVCSASATDPIRAAIDAFGLHDYVTGMIAMTNKVVDGIYVNEYDYETGCGWLDDGNGGWVRDDAPIKAQTQGFGKVESINNAIVPKYGCGPLAGFMDSTGDWNFCTEYENLKLVICFNRASRKVTDGGGLASAIALYQRDYLGYDLATANAAGDTLYVLQGREENGLRSLRNHTATMLRGAEEEQLLKNDDNYVQLYYIISNEMTTAEAINLFTVKTSADDSVIGIKYGCVAEYAGYHNIK
;
A
#
# COMPACT_ATOMS: atom_id res chain seq x y z
N MET A 1 4.51 43.46 4.57
CA MET A 1 4.58 43.57 3.10
C MET A 1 3.20 43.71 2.43
N LYS A 2 2.13 43.03 2.84
CA LYS A 2 0.78 43.15 2.23
C LYS A 2 0.16 44.55 2.27
N LYS A 3 0.50 45.40 3.25
CA LYS A 3 0.01 46.81 3.31
C LYS A 3 0.74 47.76 2.38
N LEU A 4 1.95 47.42 1.92
CA LEU A 4 2.71 48.26 0.98
C LEU A 4 2.25 48.01 -0.47
N LEU A 5 1.81 46.79 -0.80
CA LEU A 5 1.33 46.44 -2.13
C LEU A 5 -0.05 47.07 -2.43
N ALA A 6 -0.91 47.17 -1.42
CA ALA A 6 -2.22 47.81 -1.54
C ALA A 6 -2.15 49.32 -1.75
N MET A 7 -1.09 49.98 -1.24
CA MET A 7 -0.85 51.42 -1.45
C MET A 7 -0.30 51.75 -2.84
N LEU A 8 0.46 50.80 -3.46
CA LEU A 8 0.97 50.99 -4.83
C LEU A 8 -0.13 50.82 -5.89
N LEU A 9 -1.08 49.91 -5.69
CA LEU A 9 -2.22 49.75 -6.62
C LEU A 9 -3.20 50.92 -6.58
N ALA A 10 -3.38 51.58 -5.44
CA ALA A 10 -4.24 52.75 -5.31
C ALA A 10 -3.63 54.02 -5.98
N LEU A 11 -2.31 54.09 -6.10
CA LEU A 11 -1.63 55.26 -6.71
C LEU A 11 -1.66 55.20 -8.24
N VAL A 12 -1.77 54.01 -8.84
CA VAL A 12 -1.85 53.85 -10.30
C VAL A 12 -3.24 54.16 -10.85
N MET A 13 -4.32 53.99 -10.05
CA MET A 13 -5.69 54.33 -10.48
C MET A 13 -6.07 55.82 -10.41
N VAL A 14 -5.29 56.66 -9.74
CA VAL A 14 -5.59 58.09 -9.60
C VAL A 14 -4.92 58.95 -10.72
N LEU A 15 -3.99 58.39 -11.48
CA LEU A 15 -3.25 59.13 -12.55
C LEU A 15 -3.85 58.98 -13.96
N SER A 16 -4.96 58.26 -14.14
CA SER A 16 -5.59 58.02 -15.45
C SER A 16 -6.85 58.81 -15.74
N LEU A 17 -7.18 59.85 -14.93
CA LEU A 17 -8.43 60.65 -15.07
C LEU A 17 -8.23 62.16 -15.26
N ALA A 18 -7.10 62.60 -15.80
CA ALA A 18 -6.92 64.03 -16.11
C ALA A 18 -6.15 64.23 -17.42
N ALA A 19 -6.82 64.10 -18.55
CA ALA A 19 -6.49 64.87 -19.78
C ALA A 19 -7.60 64.64 -20.84
N CYS A 20 -8.59 65.48 -20.81
CA CYS A 20 -9.41 65.77 -21.98
C CYS A 20 -9.32 67.27 -22.18
N GLY A 21 -8.52 67.74 -23.16
CA GLY A 21 -8.43 69.12 -23.63
C GLY A 21 -8.13 69.04 -25.12
N THR A 22 -9.07 69.56 -25.90
CA THR A 22 -9.02 69.68 -27.36
C THR A 22 -8.19 70.85 -27.78
N GLU A 23 -7.24 70.65 -28.71
CA GLU A 23 -6.69 71.71 -29.59
C GLU A 23 -6.42 71.15 -30.99
N PRO A 24 -6.31 72.05 -32.06
CA PRO A 24 -6.70 71.69 -33.42
C PRO A 24 -5.57 71.14 -34.30
N GLU A 25 -5.99 70.39 -35.33
CA GLU A 25 -5.21 69.62 -36.33
C GLU A 25 -4.14 70.49 -37.07
N ALA A 26 -2.94 69.90 -37.20
CA ALA A 26 -1.92 70.20 -38.16
C ALA A 26 -1.76 69.08 -39.18
N PRO A 27 -1.25 69.28 -40.41
CA PRO A 27 -1.39 68.40 -41.56
C PRO A 27 -0.57 67.11 -41.40
N VAL A 28 -1.19 66.02 -41.80
CA VAL A 28 -0.66 64.63 -41.76
C VAL A 28 0.41 64.43 -42.83
N GLU A 29 1.64 64.09 -42.44
CA GLU A 29 2.62 63.38 -43.28
C GLU A 29 2.26 61.92 -43.46
N PRO A 30 2.58 61.26 -44.60
CA PRO A 30 2.20 59.85 -44.83
C PRO A 30 3.00 58.92 -43.94
N GLU A 31 2.26 58.14 -43.13
CA GLU A 31 2.83 57.12 -42.26
C GLU A 31 3.54 56.02 -43.08
N THR A 32 4.77 55.74 -42.68
CA THR A 32 5.50 54.55 -43.11
C THR A 32 4.77 53.32 -42.60
N PRO A 33 4.56 52.25 -43.40
CA PRO A 33 3.90 51.02 -42.91
C PRO A 33 4.68 50.46 -41.73
N ALA A 34 3.99 50.27 -40.60
CA ALA A 34 4.55 49.54 -39.44
C ALA A 34 4.95 48.13 -39.87
N GLU A 35 6.17 47.75 -39.54
CA GLU A 35 6.59 46.33 -39.65
C GLU A 35 5.59 45.47 -38.84
N PRO A 36 5.23 44.27 -39.36
CA PRO A 36 4.34 43.41 -38.63
C PRO A 36 5.01 43.00 -37.31
N GLU A 37 4.36 43.31 -36.19
CA GLU A 37 4.78 42.85 -34.88
C GLU A 37 4.85 41.33 -34.92
N THR A 38 6.02 40.78 -34.64
CA THR A 38 6.21 39.35 -34.45
C THR A 38 5.29 38.94 -33.30
N PRO A 39 4.42 37.92 -33.47
CA PRO A 39 3.60 37.46 -32.36
C PRO A 39 4.51 37.09 -31.19
N ALA A 40 4.23 37.64 -30.02
CA ALA A 40 4.93 37.27 -28.81
C ALA A 40 4.78 35.73 -28.67
N GLU A 41 5.89 35.03 -28.53
CA GLU A 41 5.86 33.61 -28.20
C GLU A 41 5.01 33.44 -26.94
N PRO A 42 4.12 32.42 -26.88
CA PRO A 42 3.32 32.20 -25.69
C PRO A 42 4.27 31.99 -24.51
N GLU A 43 4.13 32.81 -23.47
CA GLU A 43 4.84 32.60 -22.21
C GLU A 43 4.54 31.17 -21.74
N VAL A 44 5.57 30.33 -21.71
CA VAL A 44 5.45 28.98 -21.16
C VAL A 44 5.27 29.13 -19.66
N GLU A 45 4.10 28.74 -19.20
CA GLU A 45 3.76 28.77 -17.79
C GLU A 45 4.51 27.65 -17.08
N LEU A 46 5.49 27.98 -16.23
CA LEU A 46 6.27 26.99 -15.49
C LEU A 46 5.38 26.23 -14.49
N THR A 47 5.59 24.93 -14.39
CA THR A 47 5.01 24.11 -13.30
C THR A 47 5.56 24.58 -11.95
N TYR A 48 4.89 24.21 -10.86
CA TYR A 48 5.38 24.49 -9.50
C TYR A 48 6.80 23.93 -9.28
N ALA A 49 7.05 22.71 -9.75
CA ALA A 49 8.36 22.07 -9.65
C ALA A 49 9.46 22.86 -10.38
N GLU A 50 9.20 23.29 -11.61
CA GLU A 50 10.16 24.08 -12.39
C GLU A 50 10.43 25.46 -11.77
N ALA A 51 9.39 26.11 -11.26
CA ALA A 51 9.52 27.41 -10.59
C ALA A 51 10.32 27.35 -9.28
N ASN A 52 10.37 26.20 -8.62
CA ASN A 52 11.02 25.99 -7.33
C ASN A 52 12.18 24.99 -7.38
N ALA A 53 12.67 24.65 -8.57
CA ALA A 53 13.66 23.58 -8.78
C ALA A 53 14.91 23.71 -7.89
N ALA A 54 15.45 24.91 -7.70
CA ALA A 54 16.63 25.13 -6.85
C ALA A 54 16.38 24.78 -5.38
N ALA A 55 15.23 25.16 -4.83
CA ALA A 55 14.88 24.86 -3.44
C ALA A 55 14.55 23.37 -3.24
N ILE A 56 13.97 22.73 -4.25
CA ILE A 56 13.72 21.28 -4.23
C ILE A 56 15.06 20.52 -4.26
N GLU A 57 16.03 20.93 -5.05
CA GLU A 57 17.37 20.33 -5.05
C GLU A 57 18.11 20.54 -3.72
N GLU A 58 17.96 21.69 -3.06
CA GLU A 58 18.46 21.88 -1.70
C GLU A 58 17.81 20.92 -0.69
N LEU A 59 16.52 20.68 -0.84
CA LEU A 59 15.77 19.74 -0.01
C LEU A 59 16.25 18.29 -0.24
N LYS A 60 16.46 17.87 -1.50
CA LYS A 60 17.06 16.58 -1.83
C LYS A 60 18.45 16.42 -1.22
N ALA A 61 19.28 17.44 -1.31
CA ALA A 61 20.62 17.43 -0.71
C ALA A 61 20.57 17.32 0.82
N LYS A 62 19.60 17.96 1.48
CA LYS A 62 19.40 17.83 2.94
C LYS A 62 19.09 16.39 3.36
N TYR A 63 18.37 15.67 2.54
CA TYR A 63 17.94 14.29 2.79
C TYR A 63 18.71 13.25 1.96
N ALA A 64 19.90 13.60 1.49
CA ALA A 64 20.76 12.65 0.80
C ALA A 64 21.11 11.44 1.69
N PRO A 65 21.36 10.26 1.09
CA PRO A 65 21.72 9.06 1.83
C PRO A 65 22.85 9.28 2.83
N SER A 66 22.71 8.65 4.01
CA SER A 66 23.78 8.68 5.02
C SER A 66 24.96 7.83 4.56
N ALA A 67 26.18 8.31 4.85
CA ALA A 67 27.40 7.51 4.67
C ALA A 67 27.64 6.51 5.83
N GLU A 68 26.84 6.61 6.91
CA GLU A 68 26.95 5.75 8.07
C GLU A 68 26.16 4.46 7.86
N ALA A 69 26.76 3.32 8.29
CA ALA A 69 26.05 2.05 8.24
C ALA A 69 24.89 2.07 9.26
N ALA A 70 23.69 1.71 8.79
CA ALA A 70 22.53 1.61 9.66
C ALA A 70 22.61 0.37 10.56
N GLU A 71 22.14 0.51 11.79
CA GLU A 71 21.96 -0.59 12.74
C GLU A 71 20.51 -1.08 12.73
N ALA A 72 20.32 -2.35 13.12
CA ALA A 72 19.00 -2.95 13.24
C ALA A 72 18.27 -2.43 14.50
N ALA A 73 17.60 -1.29 14.38
CA ALA A 73 16.87 -0.61 15.46
C ALA A 73 15.73 0.26 14.90
N PHE A 74 14.87 0.77 15.76
CA PHE A 74 14.03 1.91 15.39
C PHE A 74 14.88 3.17 15.21
N ALA A 75 14.45 4.05 14.32
CA ALA A 75 14.99 5.40 14.23
C ALA A 75 14.82 6.11 15.59
N PRO A 76 15.78 6.96 16.01
CA PRO A 76 15.75 7.52 17.36
C PRO A 76 14.49 8.33 17.72
N ASP A 77 13.94 9.04 16.75
CA ASP A 77 12.69 9.80 16.89
C ASP A 77 11.46 8.85 16.97
N VAL A 78 11.47 7.76 16.22
CA VAL A 78 10.44 6.71 16.28
C VAL A 78 10.49 6.00 17.62
N GLN A 79 11.68 5.58 18.08
CA GLN A 79 11.82 4.94 19.40
C GLN A 79 11.34 5.86 20.52
N LYS A 80 11.71 7.16 20.47
CA LYS A 80 11.22 8.13 21.44
C LYS A 80 9.70 8.28 21.41
N ALA A 81 9.10 8.34 20.21
CA ALA A 81 7.64 8.44 20.07
C ALA A 81 6.92 7.21 20.66
N ILE A 82 7.46 6.01 20.45
CA ILE A 82 6.95 4.76 21.06
C ILE A 82 7.06 4.82 22.59
N ASP A 83 8.23 5.18 23.11
CA ASP A 83 8.46 5.24 24.57
C ASP A 83 7.54 6.27 25.24
N ASP A 84 7.40 7.46 24.66
CA ASP A 84 6.50 8.51 25.13
C ASP A 84 5.01 8.08 25.05
N PHE A 85 4.63 7.36 23.98
CA PHE A 85 3.28 6.84 23.78
C PHE A 85 2.93 5.81 24.85
N ILE A 86 3.80 4.83 25.07
CA ILE A 86 3.63 3.80 26.10
C ILE A 86 3.59 4.44 27.49
N ALA A 87 4.47 5.39 27.78
CA ALA A 87 4.49 6.08 29.07
C ALA A 87 3.23 6.91 29.34
N THR A 88 2.60 7.44 28.27
CA THR A 88 1.43 8.30 28.38
C THR A 88 0.12 7.51 28.44
N TYR A 89 0.00 6.45 27.65
CA TYR A 89 -1.25 5.73 27.42
C TYR A 89 -1.28 4.33 28.02
N GLY A 90 -0.14 3.79 28.47
CA GLY A 90 -0.06 2.49 29.14
C GLY A 90 -0.95 2.43 30.38
N GLY A 91 -1.73 1.35 30.52
CA GLY A 91 -2.70 1.17 31.60
C GLY A 91 -3.93 2.10 31.53
N THR A 92 -4.08 2.87 30.46
CA THR A 92 -5.29 3.68 30.23
C THR A 92 -6.44 2.77 29.80
N GLU A 93 -7.61 2.96 30.39
CA GLU A 93 -8.82 2.23 30.00
C GLU A 93 -9.12 2.44 28.50
N ASN A 94 -9.47 1.35 27.80
CA ASN A 94 -9.79 1.34 26.39
C ASN A 94 -8.63 1.76 25.45
N ALA A 95 -7.38 1.64 25.88
CA ALA A 95 -6.22 1.90 25.04
C ALA A 95 -6.00 0.74 24.04
N TYR A 96 -6.05 1.04 22.75
CA TYR A 96 -5.68 0.09 21.71
C TYR A 96 -5.02 0.78 20.52
N VAL A 97 -4.32 -0.02 19.74
CA VAL A 97 -3.65 0.39 18.50
C VAL A 97 -4.03 -0.53 17.37
N VAL A 98 -3.92 -0.06 16.13
CA VAL A 98 -4.21 -0.85 14.93
C VAL A 98 -2.99 -0.86 14.02
N PHE A 99 -2.58 -2.07 13.64
CA PHE A 99 -1.53 -2.30 12.66
C PHE A 99 -2.15 -2.77 11.33
N ASP A 100 -1.69 -2.22 10.22
CA ASP A 100 -1.66 -2.97 8.99
C ASP A 100 -0.64 -4.11 9.10
N PHE A 101 -0.72 -5.15 8.24
CA PHE A 101 0.19 -6.28 8.37
C PHE A 101 1.28 -6.30 7.30
N ASP A 102 0.89 -6.39 6.02
CA ASP A 102 1.83 -6.53 4.92
C ASP A 102 2.62 -5.25 4.68
N ASN A 103 3.94 -5.38 4.63
CA ASN A 103 4.86 -4.24 4.54
C ASN A 103 4.85 -3.27 5.73
N THR A 104 4.02 -3.47 6.72
CA THR A 104 3.95 -2.74 8.00
C THR A 104 4.51 -3.59 9.14
N CYS A 105 3.85 -4.68 9.52
CA CYS A 105 4.40 -5.66 10.47
C CYS A 105 5.44 -6.54 9.79
N SER A 106 5.09 -7.14 8.66
CA SER A 106 6.02 -7.88 7.82
C SER A 106 6.81 -6.95 6.90
N ILE A 107 8.01 -7.33 6.53
CA ILE A 107 8.73 -6.79 5.38
C ILE A 107 8.42 -7.70 4.21
N PHE A 108 7.83 -7.12 3.16
CA PHE A 108 7.13 -7.77 2.05
C PHE A 108 5.78 -8.40 2.44
N ASP A 109 5.05 -8.75 1.42
CA ASP A 109 3.68 -9.24 1.47
C ASP A 109 3.66 -10.75 1.73
N VAL A 110 2.90 -11.19 2.73
CA VAL A 110 2.81 -12.60 3.11
C VAL A 110 1.89 -13.38 2.17
N GLU A 111 0.86 -12.73 1.61
CA GLU A 111 -0.07 -13.36 0.68
C GLU A 111 0.55 -13.59 -0.70
N GLU A 112 1.37 -12.65 -1.20
CA GLU A 112 2.17 -12.86 -2.41
C GLU A 112 3.13 -14.04 -2.27
N GLN A 113 3.76 -14.22 -1.09
CA GLN A 113 4.62 -15.37 -0.81
C GLN A 113 3.81 -16.67 -0.74
N LEU A 114 2.61 -16.62 -0.15
CA LEU A 114 1.71 -17.76 -0.08
C LEU A 114 1.24 -18.20 -1.47
N ALA A 115 0.88 -17.25 -2.35
CA ALA A 115 0.51 -17.56 -3.73
C ALA A 115 1.63 -18.30 -4.47
N VAL A 116 2.88 -17.86 -4.33
CA VAL A 116 4.05 -18.56 -4.88
C VAL A 116 4.23 -19.93 -4.24
N HIS A 117 4.09 -20.04 -2.92
CA HIS A 117 4.20 -21.32 -2.21
C HIS A 117 3.17 -22.34 -2.70
N GLN A 118 1.93 -21.91 -2.89
CA GLN A 118 0.83 -22.74 -3.40
C GLN A 118 1.15 -23.27 -4.81
N LEU A 119 1.73 -22.43 -5.68
CA LEU A 119 2.18 -22.85 -7.02
C LEU A 119 3.36 -23.82 -6.97
N LEU A 120 4.34 -23.60 -6.10
CA LEU A 120 5.50 -24.49 -5.93
C LEU A 120 5.08 -25.85 -5.39
N THR A 121 4.17 -25.86 -4.44
CA THR A 121 3.70 -27.12 -3.81
C THR A 121 2.54 -27.77 -4.56
N MET A 122 1.98 -27.11 -5.57
CA MET A 122 0.75 -27.53 -6.26
C MET A 122 -0.40 -27.84 -5.27
N SER A 123 -0.54 -26.97 -4.25
CA SER A 123 -1.57 -27.12 -3.21
C SER A 123 -2.90 -26.57 -3.69
N PHE A 124 -3.72 -27.41 -4.34
CA PHE A 124 -5.01 -27.04 -4.92
C PHE A 124 -6.05 -28.12 -4.68
N GLU A 125 -7.28 -27.74 -4.31
CA GLU A 125 -8.46 -28.60 -4.26
C GLU A 125 -9.38 -28.38 -5.49
N ILE A 126 -8.96 -27.53 -6.43
CA ILE A 126 -9.73 -27.19 -7.61
C ILE A 126 -9.58 -28.30 -8.66
N ALA A 127 -10.68 -28.96 -9.04
CA ALA A 127 -10.68 -29.89 -10.15
C ALA A 127 -10.46 -29.14 -11.50
N PRO A 128 -9.76 -29.73 -12.48
CA PRO A 128 -9.41 -29.04 -13.73
C PRO A 128 -10.60 -28.39 -14.45
N GLU A 129 -11.75 -29.05 -14.46
CA GLU A 129 -12.99 -28.54 -15.08
C GLU A 129 -13.56 -27.29 -14.42
N ASN A 130 -13.15 -26.97 -13.17
CA ASN A 130 -13.64 -25.83 -12.42
C ASN A 130 -12.64 -24.66 -12.41
N LEU A 131 -11.38 -24.88 -12.83
CA LEU A 131 -10.35 -23.86 -12.73
C LEU A 131 -10.67 -22.60 -13.54
N ALA A 132 -11.22 -22.77 -14.74
CA ALA A 132 -11.61 -21.61 -15.58
C ALA A 132 -12.66 -20.73 -14.89
N ASP A 133 -13.68 -21.33 -14.26
CA ASP A 133 -14.72 -20.60 -13.55
C ASP A 133 -14.15 -19.83 -12.35
N VAL A 134 -13.18 -20.42 -11.64
CA VAL A 134 -12.46 -19.75 -10.54
C VAL A 134 -11.69 -18.53 -11.06
N LEU A 135 -10.92 -18.70 -12.13
CA LEU A 135 -10.08 -17.64 -12.68
C LEU A 135 -10.88 -16.49 -13.32
N PHE A 136 -12.09 -16.76 -13.80
CA PHE A 136 -12.99 -15.72 -14.31
C PHE A 136 -13.81 -15.00 -13.24
N THR A 137 -13.71 -15.40 -11.99
CA THR A 137 -14.52 -14.81 -10.92
C THR A 137 -14.30 -13.30 -10.81
N GLY A 138 -15.37 -12.54 -10.96
CA GLY A 138 -15.38 -11.08 -10.89
C GLY A 138 -14.95 -10.36 -12.18
N ILE A 139 -14.36 -11.05 -13.14
CA ILE A 139 -13.94 -10.46 -14.42
C ILE A 139 -15.15 -10.30 -15.33
N GLY A 140 -15.39 -9.07 -15.82
CA GLY A 140 -16.60 -8.75 -16.57
C GLY A 140 -16.53 -9.11 -18.06
N ASP A 141 -15.45 -8.74 -18.74
CA ASP A 141 -15.24 -8.99 -20.18
C ASP A 141 -14.04 -9.90 -20.38
N HIS A 142 -14.31 -11.18 -20.58
CA HIS A 142 -13.28 -12.20 -20.78
C HIS A 142 -12.51 -12.05 -22.09
N ASP A 143 -13.11 -11.42 -23.11
CA ASP A 143 -12.50 -11.22 -24.42
C ASP A 143 -11.70 -9.90 -24.52
N GLU A 144 -11.63 -9.11 -23.46
CA GLU A 144 -10.87 -7.88 -23.43
C GLU A 144 -9.37 -8.17 -23.54
N ASP A 145 -8.75 -7.58 -24.58
CA ASP A 145 -7.32 -7.72 -24.85
C ASP A 145 -6.51 -6.92 -23.81
N ARG A 146 -5.57 -7.58 -23.16
CA ARG A 146 -4.71 -7.02 -22.10
C ARG A 146 -3.24 -6.94 -22.48
N THR A 147 -2.94 -7.06 -23.78
CA THR A 147 -1.56 -6.98 -24.29
C THR A 147 -0.85 -5.67 -23.91
N ASP A 148 -1.59 -4.59 -23.77
CA ASP A 148 -1.08 -3.25 -23.42
C ASP A 148 -0.49 -3.16 -22.00
N LEU A 149 -0.85 -4.08 -21.10
CA LEU A 149 -0.31 -4.14 -19.75
C LEU A 149 1.10 -4.75 -19.67
N GLY A 150 1.53 -5.45 -20.74
CA GLY A 150 2.92 -5.90 -20.88
C GLY A 150 3.27 -7.19 -20.14
N TYR A 151 2.30 -7.93 -19.60
CA TYR A 151 2.53 -9.23 -18.96
C TYR A 151 2.64 -10.37 -19.99
N GLY A 152 1.87 -10.30 -21.06
CA GLY A 152 1.79 -11.25 -22.19
C GLY A 152 0.79 -10.74 -23.21
N ASN A 153 0.45 -11.53 -24.22
CA ASN A 153 -0.49 -11.12 -25.26
C ASN A 153 -1.91 -11.64 -24.99
N GLY A 154 -2.89 -11.09 -25.70
CA GLY A 154 -4.26 -11.61 -25.78
C GLY A 154 -5.17 -11.20 -24.64
N SER A 155 -6.32 -11.86 -24.62
CA SER A 155 -7.43 -11.60 -23.70
C SER A 155 -7.36 -12.46 -22.44
N TYR A 156 -8.19 -12.15 -21.44
CA TYR A 156 -8.35 -13.03 -20.27
C TYR A 156 -8.72 -14.47 -20.66
N ALA A 157 -9.57 -14.64 -21.69
CA ALA A 157 -9.92 -15.97 -22.19
C ALA A 157 -8.71 -16.73 -22.75
N ASP A 158 -7.75 -16.04 -23.36
CA ASP A 158 -6.51 -16.64 -23.85
C ASP A 158 -5.59 -17.07 -22.70
N TRP A 159 -5.44 -16.20 -21.68
CA TRP A 159 -4.69 -16.51 -20.47
C TRP A 159 -5.26 -17.72 -19.72
N VAL A 160 -6.57 -17.71 -19.46
CA VAL A 160 -7.26 -18.81 -18.77
C VAL A 160 -7.17 -20.12 -19.57
N ALA A 161 -7.26 -20.05 -20.90
CA ALA A 161 -7.13 -21.25 -21.73
C ALA A 161 -5.72 -21.88 -21.64
N ASP A 162 -4.66 -21.08 -21.66
CA ASP A 162 -3.29 -21.60 -21.52
C ASP A 162 -3.06 -22.18 -20.10
N ILE A 163 -3.47 -21.46 -19.07
CA ILE A 163 -3.33 -21.89 -17.66
C ILE A 163 -4.09 -23.20 -17.42
N THR A 164 -5.35 -23.29 -17.85
CA THR A 164 -6.19 -24.48 -17.64
C THR A 164 -5.70 -25.69 -18.41
N ALA A 165 -5.19 -25.50 -19.63
CA ALA A 165 -4.61 -26.59 -20.41
C ALA A 165 -3.36 -27.20 -19.73
N ALA A 166 -2.47 -26.35 -19.23
CA ALA A 166 -1.28 -26.78 -18.51
C ALA A 166 -1.66 -27.46 -17.16
N TYR A 167 -2.62 -26.91 -16.43
CA TYR A 167 -3.11 -27.51 -15.18
C TYR A 167 -3.78 -28.88 -15.38
N GLU A 168 -4.64 -29.01 -16.39
CA GLU A 168 -5.29 -30.28 -16.73
C GLU A 168 -4.27 -31.37 -17.07
N TYR A 169 -3.23 -31.02 -17.84
CA TYR A 169 -2.13 -31.94 -18.14
C TYR A 169 -1.41 -32.38 -16.86
N LEU A 170 -1.02 -31.43 -15.99
CA LEU A 170 -0.34 -31.72 -14.74
C LEU A 170 -1.21 -32.58 -13.80
N TYR A 171 -2.48 -32.24 -13.68
CA TYR A 171 -3.43 -32.97 -12.85
C TYR A 171 -3.63 -34.42 -13.34
N THR A 172 -3.71 -34.63 -14.64
CA THR A 172 -3.86 -35.96 -15.24
C THR A 172 -2.59 -36.79 -15.11
N THR A 173 -1.43 -36.16 -15.17
CA THR A 173 -0.13 -36.85 -15.16
C THR A 173 0.37 -37.15 -13.75
N TYR A 174 0.20 -36.19 -12.83
CA TYR A 174 0.78 -36.22 -11.48
C TYR A 174 -0.23 -36.11 -10.34
N GLY A 175 -1.48 -35.71 -10.63
CA GLY A 175 -2.52 -35.53 -9.64
C GLY A 175 -3.20 -36.84 -9.18
N PRO A 176 -4.31 -36.75 -8.42
CA PRO A 176 -4.97 -35.49 -8.06
C PRO A 176 -4.13 -34.64 -7.07
N PHE A 177 -4.19 -33.34 -7.24
CA PHE A 177 -3.61 -32.41 -6.27
C PHE A 177 -4.58 -32.20 -5.11
N THR A 178 -4.04 -31.84 -3.93
CA THR A 178 -4.80 -31.54 -2.72
C THR A 178 -4.20 -30.36 -1.97
N ALA A 179 -4.90 -29.84 -0.98
CA ALA A 179 -4.42 -28.77 -0.10
C ALA A 179 -3.07 -29.08 0.57
N ALA A 180 -2.80 -30.38 0.84
CA ALA A 180 -1.53 -30.81 1.44
C ALA A 180 -0.31 -30.60 0.52
N GLY A 181 -0.55 -30.43 -0.79
CA GLY A 181 0.49 -30.25 -1.80
C GLY A 181 1.39 -31.44 -2.03
N LEU A 182 2.38 -31.26 -2.86
CA LEU A 182 3.38 -32.25 -3.24
C LEU A 182 4.51 -32.33 -2.20
N THR A 183 5.00 -33.54 -1.95
CA THR A 183 6.26 -33.76 -1.22
C THR A 183 7.45 -33.17 -2.00
N ALA A 184 8.59 -32.95 -1.35
CA ALA A 184 9.78 -32.40 -2.00
C ALA A 184 10.26 -33.26 -3.20
N GLU A 185 10.15 -34.59 -3.13
CA GLU A 185 10.51 -35.51 -4.21
C GLU A 185 9.54 -35.40 -5.40
N GLU A 186 8.25 -35.26 -5.12
CA GLU A 186 7.23 -35.04 -6.15
C GLU A 186 7.39 -33.66 -6.79
N GLN A 187 7.69 -32.61 -6.02
CA GLN A 187 8.01 -31.28 -6.56
C GLN A 187 9.18 -31.31 -7.55
N GLU A 188 10.28 -32.00 -7.22
CA GLU A 188 11.41 -32.14 -8.15
C GLU A 188 10.98 -32.76 -9.47
N THR A 189 10.08 -33.76 -9.42
CA THR A 189 9.57 -34.44 -10.62
C THR A 189 8.63 -33.54 -11.42
N VAL A 190 7.70 -32.87 -10.76
CA VAL A 190 6.70 -32.01 -11.41
C VAL A 190 7.34 -30.75 -11.97
N HIS A 191 8.27 -30.12 -11.23
CA HIS A 191 8.95 -28.91 -11.69
C HIS A 191 9.92 -29.17 -12.87
N ALA A 192 10.32 -30.41 -13.10
CA ALA A 192 11.10 -30.78 -14.29
C ALA A 192 10.24 -30.88 -15.56
N ASP A 193 8.91 -30.92 -15.44
CA ASP A 193 8.00 -30.91 -16.57
C ASP A 193 7.77 -29.45 -17.04
N PRO A 194 7.97 -29.12 -18.34
CA PRO A 194 7.74 -27.80 -18.88
C PRO A 194 6.33 -27.24 -18.61
N GLN A 195 5.32 -28.12 -18.53
CA GLN A 195 3.96 -27.71 -18.23
C GLN A 195 3.80 -27.05 -16.84
N TRP A 196 4.66 -27.43 -15.88
CA TRP A 196 4.65 -26.72 -14.59
C TRP A 196 5.11 -25.27 -14.73
N ALA A 197 6.18 -25.02 -15.48
CA ALA A 197 6.67 -23.65 -15.69
C ALA A 197 5.63 -22.82 -16.50
N GLU A 198 4.94 -23.44 -17.46
CA GLU A 198 3.83 -22.83 -18.19
C GLU A 198 2.69 -22.42 -17.22
N PHE A 199 2.22 -23.35 -16.41
CA PHE A 199 1.16 -23.11 -15.44
C PHE A 199 1.56 -22.07 -14.39
N ALA A 200 2.66 -22.31 -13.65
CA ALA A 200 3.04 -21.52 -12.50
C ALA A 200 3.40 -20.07 -12.88
N THR A 201 4.13 -19.88 -13.99
CA THR A 201 4.51 -18.53 -14.44
C THR A 201 3.29 -17.72 -14.84
N LYS A 202 2.40 -18.31 -15.65
CA LYS A 202 1.21 -17.60 -16.13
C LYS A 202 0.19 -17.36 -15.03
N MET A 203 -0.01 -18.32 -14.13
CA MET A 203 -0.87 -18.17 -12.98
C MET A 203 -0.44 -17.00 -12.11
N ARG A 204 0.87 -16.91 -11.80
CA ARG A 204 1.42 -15.81 -11.00
C ARG A 204 1.38 -14.47 -11.74
N ALA A 205 1.71 -14.46 -13.03
CA ALA A 205 1.64 -13.25 -13.85
C ALA A 205 0.20 -12.74 -14.02
N MET A 206 -0.78 -13.64 -14.17
CA MET A 206 -2.19 -13.28 -14.25
C MET A 206 -2.71 -12.63 -12.96
N TYR A 207 -2.17 -12.94 -11.80
CA TYR A 207 -2.50 -12.25 -10.56
C TYR A 207 -2.19 -10.75 -10.66
N ASP A 208 -0.99 -10.38 -11.10
CA ASP A 208 -0.62 -8.97 -11.29
C ASP A 208 -1.38 -8.32 -12.47
N LEU A 209 -1.65 -9.09 -13.53
CA LEU A 209 -2.49 -8.63 -14.65
C LEU A 209 -3.87 -8.19 -14.17
N VAL A 210 -4.54 -9.03 -13.36
CA VAL A 210 -5.86 -8.71 -12.78
C VAL A 210 -5.76 -7.54 -11.81
N TYR A 211 -4.69 -7.48 -11.02
CA TYR A 211 -4.47 -6.38 -10.07
C TYR A 211 -4.31 -5.02 -10.77
N ASP A 212 -3.65 -4.98 -11.92
CA ASP A 212 -3.43 -3.74 -12.66
C ASP A 212 -4.62 -3.36 -13.57
N ALA A 213 -5.43 -4.33 -13.97
CA ALA A 213 -6.50 -4.13 -14.93
C ALA A 213 -7.86 -3.86 -14.28
N GLU A 214 -8.16 -4.54 -13.18
CA GLU A 214 -9.49 -4.56 -12.60
C GLU A 214 -9.64 -3.56 -11.44
N SER A 215 -10.89 -3.31 -11.07
CA SER A 215 -11.15 -2.55 -9.86
C SER A 215 -10.63 -3.32 -8.63
N PRO A 216 -10.24 -2.63 -7.57
CA PRO A 216 -9.81 -3.28 -6.35
C PRO A 216 -10.85 -4.23 -5.73
N ALA A 217 -12.14 -4.02 -6.02
CA ALA A 217 -13.21 -4.93 -5.61
C ALA A 217 -13.08 -6.33 -6.24
N VAL A 218 -12.50 -6.41 -7.43
CA VAL A 218 -12.20 -7.66 -8.14
C VAL A 218 -10.78 -8.12 -7.84
N ALA A 219 -9.83 -7.22 -7.97
CA ALA A 219 -8.40 -7.53 -7.97
C ALA A 219 -7.91 -8.09 -6.62
N TYR A 220 -8.32 -7.48 -5.48
CA TYR A 220 -7.83 -7.92 -4.17
C TYR A 220 -8.31 -9.32 -3.77
N PRO A 221 -9.60 -9.68 -3.89
CA PRO A 221 -10.02 -11.03 -3.54
C PRO A 221 -9.65 -12.08 -4.60
N TRP A 222 -9.16 -11.71 -5.79
CA TRP A 222 -8.98 -12.66 -6.88
C TRP A 222 -7.99 -13.79 -6.56
N VAL A 223 -6.89 -13.51 -5.94
CA VAL A 223 -5.91 -14.52 -5.53
C VAL A 223 -6.46 -15.45 -4.44
N LEU A 224 -7.40 -14.96 -3.63
CA LEU A 224 -8.01 -15.75 -2.56
C LEU A 224 -8.90 -16.88 -3.10
N TYR A 225 -9.41 -16.73 -4.32
CA TYR A 225 -10.23 -17.77 -4.96
C TYR A 225 -9.42 -19.02 -5.33
N TRP A 226 -8.08 -18.94 -5.29
CA TRP A 226 -7.23 -20.13 -5.44
C TRP A 226 -7.38 -21.13 -4.28
N PHE A 227 -7.95 -20.70 -3.15
CA PHE A 227 -8.29 -21.57 -2.01
C PHE A 227 -9.63 -22.32 -2.19
N THR A 228 -10.34 -22.13 -3.30
CA THR A 228 -11.60 -22.81 -3.58
C THR A 228 -11.45 -24.33 -3.41
N GLY A 229 -12.35 -24.93 -2.62
CA GLY A 229 -12.33 -26.34 -2.28
C GLY A 229 -11.63 -26.68 -0.97
N MET A 230 -10.81 -25.79 -0.42
CA MET A 230 -10.11 -25.98 0.86
C MET A 230 -10.98 -25.60 2.05
N THR A 231 -10.71 -26.20 3.18
CA THR A 231 -11.21 -25.77 4.50
C THR A 231 -10.38 -24.60 5.03
N GLU A 232 -10.92 -23.83 5.99
CA GLU A 232 -10.17 -22.77 6.70
C GLU A 232 -8.87 -23.31 7.34
N GLN A 233 -8.90 -24.54 7.89
CA GLN A 233 -7.71 -25.15 8.48
C GLN A 233 -6.65 -25.51 7.44
N GLU A 234 -7.04 -25.99 6.28
CA GLU A 234 -6.09 -26.31 5.19
C GLU A 234 -5.42 -25.05 4.65
N VAL A 235 -6.16 -23.94 4.49
CA VAL A 235 -5.57 -22.66 4.11
C VAL A 235 -4.63 -22.14 5.18
N TYR A 236 -5.02 -22.22 6.46
CA TYR A 236 -4.16 -21.85 7.57
C TYR A 236 -2.86 -22.68 7.58
N ASP A 237 -2.94 -24.00 7.44
CA ASP A 237 -1.78 -24.91 7.46
C ASP A 237 -0.82 -24.63 6.30
N LEU A 238 -1.36 -24.39 5.09
CA LEU A 238 -0.60 -24.01 3.91
C LEU A 238 0.10 -22.67 4.11
N ALA A 239 -0.60 -21.67 4.63
CA ALA A 239 -0.06 -20.36 4.93
C ALA A 239 1.02 -20.41 6.02
N TYR A 240 0.79 -21.17 7.09
CA TYR A 240 1.77 -21.37 8.16
C TYR A 240 3.09 -22.00 7.65
N ALA A 241 2.98 -22.99 6.77
CA ALA A 241 4.14 -23.60 6.13
C ALA A 241 4.89 -22.58 5.24
N SER A 242 4.16 -21.82 4.44
CA SER A 242 4.70 -20.74 3.60
C SER A 242 5.46 -19.70 4.44
N HIS A 243 4.82 -19.15 5.46
CA HIS A 243 5.39 -18.09 6.29
C HIS A 243 6.59 -18.57 7.10
N THR A 244 6.55 -19.80 7.60
CA THR A 244 7.70 -20.42 8.27
C THR A 244 8.89 -20.56 7.33
N TYR A 245 8.66 -21.02 6.11
CA TYR A 245 9.72 -21.16 5.10
C TYR A 245 10.29 -19.80 4.70
N TYR A 246 9.45 -18.89 4.21
CA TYR A 246 9.91 -17.59 3.71
C TYR A 246 10.41 -16.65 4.81
N GLY A 247 9.96 -16.84 6.04
CA GLY A 247 10.49 -16.16 7.21
C GLY A 247 11.93 -16.55 7.55
N SER A 248 12.34 -17.77 7.19
CA SER A 248 13.67 -18.32 7.49
C SER A 248 14.74 -18.06 6.41
N VAL A 249 14.34 -17.70 5.19
CA VAL A 249 15.26 -17.50 4.07
C VAL A 249 15.60 -16.02 3.86
N GLU A 250 16.80 -15.76 3.33
CA GLU A 250 17.21 -14.42 2.93
C GLU A 250 16.42 -13.94 1.70
N THR A 251 16.25 -12.63 1.62
CA THR A 251 15.56 -12.02 0.47
C THR A 251 16.35 -12.26 -0.82
N SER A 252 15.65 -12.74 -1.83
CA SER A 252 16.23 -12.94 -3.17
C SER A 252 15.22 -12.60 -4.27
N LYS A 253 15.73 -12.26 -5.44
CA LYS A 253 14.91 -12.11 -6.65
C LYS A 253 14.87 -13.44 -7.38
N VAL A 254 13.68 -13.89 -7.71
CA VAL A 254 13.43 -15.08 -8.51
C VAL A 254 12.71 -14.67 -9.78
N THR A 255 13.05 -15.30 -10.90
CA THR A 255 12.37 -15.09 -12.18
C THR A 255 11.94 -16.45 -12.72
N TRP A 256 10.70 -16.55 -13.12
CA TRP A 256 10.15 -17.69 -13.84
C TRP A 256 9.90 -17.31 -15.30
N THR A 257 10.06 -18.27 -16.21
CA THR A 257 9.80 -18.08 -17.65
C THR A 257 9.01 -19.27 -18.15
N SER A 258 7.90 -19.01 -18.82
CA SER A 258 7.13 -20.06 -19.47
C SER A 258 7.86 -20.58 -20.72
N PRO A 259 7.77 -21.89 -21.06
CA PRO A 259 8.60 -22.50 -22.09
C PRO A 259 8.18 -22.10 -23.51
N GLU A 260 9.15 -21.87 -24.40
CA GLU A 260 8.91 -21.59 -25.83
C GLU A 260 8.35 -22.78 -26.62
N GLU A 261 8.61 -24.01 -26.16
CA GLU A 261 8.17 -25.24 -26.83
C GLU A 261 6.71 -25.59 -26.60
N ILE A 262 6.03 -24.92 -25.66
CA ILE A 262 4.59 -25.11 -25.43
C ILE A 262 3.82 -24.13 -26.31
N GLU A 263 2.92 -24.67 -27.16
CA GLU A 263 2.03 -23.84 -27.94
C GLU A 263 1.08 -23.07 -27.01
N SER A 264 1.12 -21.75 -27.10
CA SER A 264 0.47 -20.84 -26.19
C SER A 264 -0.18 -19.68 -26.93
N LYS A 265 -1.35 -19.25 -26.49
CA LYS A 265 -2.07 -18.10 -27.03
C LYS A 265 -1.46 -16.78 -26.58
N VAL A 266 -1.05 -16.69 -25.31
CA VAL A 266 -0.48 -15.46 -24.75
C VAL A 266 1.01 -15.33 -25.01
N GLY A 267 1.66 -16.38 -25.52
CA GLY A 267 3.09 -16.43 -25.78
C GLY A 267 3.92 -16.74 -24.55
N VAL A 268 5.23 -16.51 -24.69
CA VAL A 268 6.17 -16.70 -23.57
C VAL A 268 6.02 -15.55 -22.59
N VAL A 269 5.84 -15.90 -21.32
CA VAL A 269 5.73 -14.97 -20.19
C VAL A 269 6.96 -15.09 -19.32
N GLU A 270 7.58 -13.96 -18.94
CA GLU A 270 8.60 -13.87 -17.92
C GLU A 270 8.04 -13.11 -16.73
N TYR A 271 8.14 -13.69 -15.54
CA TYR A 271 7.63 -13.10 -14.32
C TYR A 271 8.66 -13.14 -13.19
N GLY A 272 8.93 -11.96 -12.61
CA GLY A 272 9.88 -11.82 -11.51
C GLY A 272 9.19 -11.53 -10.17
N TRP A 273 9.56 -12.25 -9.12
CA TRP A 273 9.03 -12.06 -7.78
C TRP A 273 10.14 -12.01 -6.72
N THR A 274 9.79 -11.53 -5.53
CA THR A 274 10.71 -11.46 -4.39
C THR A 274 10.46 -12.63 -3.45
N SER A 275 11.46 -13.46 -3.22
CA SER A 275 11.44 -14.53 -2.22
C SER A 275 11.87 -13.99 -0.86
N GLY A 276 11.16 -14.40 0.17
CA GLY A 276 11.42 -14.03 1.56
C GLY A 276 10.48 -12.93 2.08
N THR A 277 9.94 -13.15 3.27
CA THR A 277 9.14 -12.20 4.04
C THR A 277 9.43 -12.42 5.51
N GLY A 278 8.96 -11.58 6.39
CA GLY A 278 9.09 -11.81 7.83
C GLY A 278 8.94 -10.56 8.66
N VAL A 279 8.70 -10.77 9.94
CA VAL A 279 8.56 -9.71 10.93
C VAL A 279 9.89 -9.49 11.63
N SER A 280 10.34 -8.23 11.71
CA SER A 280 11.59 -7.88 12.37
C SER A 280 11.51 -8.07 13.89
N ALA A 281 12.65 -8.36 14.53
CA ALA A 281 12.73 -8.44 15.99
C ALA A 281 12.28 -7.14 16.69
N GLN A 282 12.40 -6.00 16.01
CA GLN A 282 11.98 -4.71 16.54
C GLN A 282 10.44 -4.61 16.60
N VAL A 283 9.73 -5.06 15.58
CA VAL A 283 8.25 -5.10 15.57
C VAL A 283 7.74 -6.10 16.61
N GLN A 284 8.35 -7.29 16.71
CA GLN A 284 8.01 -8.25 17.77
C GLN A 284 8.15 -7.65 19.17
N LYS A 285 9.28 -6.93 19.42
CA LYS A 285 9.50 -6.24 20.67
C LYS A 285 8.49 -5.11 20.92
N LEU A 286 8.09 -4.39 19.86
CA LEU A 286 7.08 -3.33 19.96
C LEU A 286 5.74 -3.91 20.41
N TRP A 287 5.26 -4.98 19.77
CA TRP A 287 4.00 -5.63 20.16
C TRP A 287 4.02 -6.09 21.61
N LYS A 288 5.09 -6.78 22.00
CA LYS A 288 5.31 -7.19 23.38
C LYS A 288 5.28 -6.01 24.36
N SER A 289 5.91 -4.88 24.01
CA SER A 289 5.96 -3.71 24.89
C SER A 289 4.59 -3.02 25.01
N LEU A 290 3.77 -3.04 23.97
CA LEU A 290 2.40 -2.53 24.00
C LEU A 290 1.51 -3.41 24.87
N ASP A 291 1.55 -4.72 24.69
CA ASP A 291 0.81 -5.69 25.49
C ASP A 291 1.19 -5.61 26.98
N GLU A 292 2.49 -5.64 27.30
CA GLU A 292 3.00 -5.49 28.69
C GLU A 292 2.58 -4.15 29.34
N ALA A 293 2.33 -3.12 28.53
CA ALA A 293 1.81 -1.83 28.99
C ALA A 293 0.28 -1.79 29.12
N GLY A 294 -0.43 -2.87 28.77
CA GLY A 294 -1.89 -2.93 28.78
C GLY A 294 -2.52 -2.10 27.67
N ILE A 295 -1.86 -2.04 26.52
CA ILE A 295 -2.38 -1.44 25.28
C ILE A 295 -2.69 -2.56 24.31
N ASP A 296 -3.97 -2.74 23.97
CA ASP A 296 -4.42 -3.81 23.12
C ASP A 296 -3.93 -3.65 21.67
N VAL A 297 -3.44 -4.73 21.07
CA VAL A 297 -2.89 -4.74 19.71
C VAL A 297 -3.86 -5.42 18.77
N TRP A 298 -4.30 -4.69 17.77
CA TRP A 298 -5.16 -5.17 16.69
C TRP A 298 -4.49 -5.12 15.34
N VAL A 299 -4.83 -6.08 14.49
CA VAL A 299 -4.45 -6.09 13.07
C VAL A 299 -5.67 -5.79 12.21
N CYS A 300 -5.49 -4.95 11.17
CA CYS A 300 -6.46 -4.72 10.09
C CYS A 300 -5.76 -4.82 8.74
N SER A 301 -5.82 -6.00 8.10
CA SER A 301 -5.09 -6.30 6.87
C SER A 301 -5.99 -6.37 5.64
N ALA A 302 -5.44 -6.01 4.48
CA ALA A 302 -6.08 -6.22 3.18
C ALA A 302 -5.84 -7.63 2.60
N SER A 303 -5.04 -8.46 3.26
CA SER A 303 -4.88 -9.89 2.96
C SER A 303 -5.99 -10.73 3.61
N ALA A 304 -6.03 -12.03 3.32
CA ALA A 304 -7.06 -12.93 3.83
C ALA A 304 -6.88 -13.30 5.31
N THR A 305 -7.99 -13.63 5.99
CA THR A 305 -8.02 -13.93 7.43
C THR A 305 -7.12 -15.09 7.84
N ASP A 306 -7.18 -16.22 7.16
CA ASP A 306 -6.40 -17.41 7.54
C ASP A 306 -4.90 -17.24 7.26
N PRO A 307 -4.46 -16.67 6.14
CA PRO A 307 -3.08 -16.27 5.94
C PRO A 307 -2.54 -15.32 7.02
N ILE A 308 -3.30 -14.31 7.44
CA ILE A 308 -2.85 -13.38 8.48
C ILE A 308 -2.79 -14.04 9.86
N ARG A 309 -3.78 -14.89 10.25
CA ARG A 309 -3.68 -15.69 11.47
C ARG A 309 -2.40 -16.53 11.48
N ALA A 310 -2.19 -17.27 10.40
CA ALA A 310 -1.00 -18.10 10.23
C ALA A 310 0.32 -17.30 10.29
N ALA A 311 0.33 -16.08 9.74
CA ALA A 311 1.50 -15.21 9.80
C ALA A 311 1.79 -14.71 11.22
N ILE A 312 0.75 -14.29 11.96
CA ILE A 312 0.88 -13.89 13.36
C ILE A 312 1.50 -15.02 14.19
N ASP A 313 1.03 -16.26 13.98
CA ASP A 313 1.52 -17.43 14.70
C ASP A 313 2.94 -17.82 14.26
N ALA A 314 3.20 -17.89 12.96
CA ALA A 314 4.49 -18.28 12.41
C ALA A 314 5.62 -17.30 12.79
N PHE A 315 5.30 -16.02 12.93
CA PHE A 315 6.27 -15.00 13.32
C PHE A 315 6.33 -14.72 14.82
N GLY A 316 5.63 -15.51 15.65
CA GLY A 316 5.70 -15.43 17.11
C GLY A 316 5.10 -14.16 17.71
N LEU A 317 4.01 -13.67 17.12
CA LEU A 317 3.29 -12.47 17.55
C LEU A 317 2.01 -12.79 18.36
N HIS A 318 1.58 -14.05 18.36
CA HIS A 318 0.28 -14.49 18.94
C HIS A 318 0.11 -14.06 20.40
N ASP A 319 1.14 -14.22 21.21
CA ASP A 319 1.10 -13.88 22.64
C ASP A 319 0.81 -12.40 22.93
N TYR A 320 0.88 -11.51 21.93
CA TYR A 320 0.79 -10.06 22.08
C TYR A 320 -0.36 -9.44 21.29
N VAL A 321 -1.14 -10.24 20.55
CA VAL A 321 -2.28 -9.76 19.78
C VAL A 321 -3.57 -9.91 20.54
N THR A 322 -4.44 -8.91 20.46
CA THR A 322 -5.81 -8.99 21.00
C THR A 322 -6.76 -9.60 19.98
N GLY A 323 -6.57 -9.24 18.70
CA GLY A 323 -7.38 -9.75 17.62
C GLY A 323 -6.99 -9.18 16.25
N MET A 324 -7.66 -9.69 15.23
CA MET A 324 -7.41 -9.26 13.86
C MET A 324 -8.69 -9.26 13.03
N ILE A 325 -8.73 -8.37 12.05
CA ILE A 325 -9.72 -8.31 10.98
C ILE A 325 -8.98 -8.28 9.64
N ALA A 326 -9.48 -9.01 8.67
CA ALA A 326 -8.89 -9.11 7.35
C ALA A 326 -9.96 -9.51 6.31
N MET A 327 -9.60 -9.63 5.04
CA MET A 327 -10.55 -10.08 4.01
C MET A 327 -11.00 -11.52 4.27
N THR A 328 -12.25 -11.80 3.93
CA THR A 328 -12.84 -13.11 4.19
C THR A 328 -13.48 -13.69 2.93
N ASN A 329 -13.01 -14.85 2.49
CA ASN A 329 -13.70 -15.64 1.48
C ASN A 329 -14.98 -16.22 2.06
N LYS A 330 -15.95 -16.49 1.19
CA LYS A 330 -17.16 -17.18 1.57
C LYS A 330 -16.89 -18.65 1.83
N VAL A 331 -17.40 -19.11 2.96
CA VAL A 331 -17.33 -20.51 3.37
C VAL A 331 -18.73 -21.12 3.30
N VAL A 332 -18.87 -22.22 2.57
CA VAL A 332 -20.10 -23.00 2.45
C VAL A 332 -19.83 -24.43 2.91
N ASP A 333 -20.58 -24.89 3.90
CA ASP A 333 -20.39 -26.22 4.50
C ASP A 333 -18.95 -26.50 4.96
N GLY A 334 -18.24 -25.46 5.42
CA GLY A 334 -16.85 -25.53 5.89
C GLY A 334 -15.78 -25.47 4.81
N ILE A 335 -16.16 -25.19 3.55
CA ILE A 335 -15.28 -25.16 2.38
C ILE A 335 -15.30 -23.79 1.75
N TYR A 336 -14.13 -23.23 1.41
CA TYR A 336 -14.00 -22.01 0.64
C TYR A 336 -14.55 -22.16 -0.77
N VAL A 337 -15.29 -21.14 -1.21
CA VAL A 337 -15.78 -21.01 -2.58
C VAL A 337 -15.18 -19.73 -3.22
N ASN A 338 -15.25 -19.63 -4.55
CA ASN A 338 -14.79 -18.46 -5.30
C ASN A 338 -15.79 -17.29 -5.20
N GLU A 339 -16.04 -16.87 -3.96
CA GLU A 339 -16.89 -15.71 -3.64
C GLU A 339 -16.33 -15.00 -2.40
N TYR A 340 -16.36 -13.67 -2.40
CA TYR A 340 -15.99 -12.87 -1.24
C TYR A 340 -17.17 -12.76 -0.27
N ASP A 341 -16.91 -12.82 1.03
CA ASP A 341 -17.96 -12.71 2.05
C ASP A 341 -18.14 -11.27 2.54
N TYR A 342 -19.13 -10.58 2.00
CA TYR A 342 -19.53 -9.24 2.43
C TYR A 342 -20.59 -9.23 3.54
N GLU A 343 -21.18 -10.36 3.87
CA GLU A 343 -22.32 -10.45 4.79
C GLU A 343 -21.95 -11.06 6.14
N THR A 344 -21.14 -12.11 6.12
CA THR A 344 -20.80 -12.91 7.30
C THR A 344 -19.32 -12.91 7.65
N GLY A 345 -18.50 -12.17 6.89
CA GLY A 345 -17.09 -11.98 7.18
C GLY A 345 -16.87 -11.49 8.60
N CYS A 346 -15.92 -12.09 9.30
CA CYS A 346 -15.64 -11.79 10.70
C CYS A 346 -14.12 -11.73 10.95
N GLY A 347 -13.79 -11.14 12.10
CA GLY A 347 -12.44 -11.18 12.62
C GLY A 347 -12.17 -12.42 13.47
N TRP A 348 -11.00 -12.42 14.08
CA TRP A 348 -10.56 -13.44 15.02
C TRP A 348 -9.96 -12.76 16.26
N LEU A 349 -10.18 -13.37 17.43
CA LEU A 349 -9.65 -12.92 18.72
C LEU A 349 -8.68 -13.97 19.23
N ASP A 350 -7.65 -13.56 19.98
CA ASP A 350 -6.91 -14.47 20.82
C ASP A 350 -7.86 -15.11 21.85
N ASP A 351 -7.79 -16.44 22.02
CA ASP A 351 -8.61 -17.21 22.97
C ASP A 351 -8.02 -17.24 24.39
N GLY A 352 -6.86 -16.62 24.58
CA GLY A 352 -6.11 -16.58 25.84
C GLY A 352 -5.42 -17.93 26.18
N ASN A 353 -5.38 -18.88 25.26
CA ASN A 353 -4.75 -20.18 25.43
C ASN A 353 -3.79 -20.54 24.28
N GLY A 354 -3.45 -19.55 23.45
CA GLY A 354 -2.60 -19.71 22.28
C GLY A 354 -3.35 -20.23 21.04
N GLY A 355 -4.65 -20.01 20.96
CA GLY A 355 -5.50 -20.32 19.83
C GLY A 355 -6.37 -19.13 19.44
N TRP A 356 -7.18 -19.32 18.42
CA TRP A 356 -8.05 -18.31 17.86
C TRP A 356 -9.52 -18.66 18.04
N VAL A 357 -10.34 -17.67 18.38
CA VAL A 357 -11.78 -17.74 18.40
C VAL A 357 -12.38 -16.72 17.44
N ARG A 358 -13.41 -17.13 16.70
CA ARG A 358 -14.09 -16.26 15.73
C ARG A 358 -14.79 -15.12 16.46
N ASP A 359 -14.61 -13.90 15.95
CA ASP A 359 -15.35 -12.73 16.40
C ASP A 359 -16.67 -12.62 15.63
N ASP A 360 -17.79 -12.57 16.33
CA ASP A 360 -19.12 -12.48 15.71
C ASP A 360 -19.43 -11.07 15.14
N ALA A 361 -18.56 -10.09 15.35
CA ALA A 361 -18.75 -8.75 14.81
C ALA A 361 -18.55 -8.73 13.29
N PRO A 362 -19.52 -8.25 12.51
CA PRO A 362 -19.46 -8.29 11.04
C PRO A 362 -18.45 -7.27 10.50
N ILE A 363 -17.64 -7.68 9.54
CA ILE A 363 -16.71 -6.79 8.83
C ILE A 363 -17.48 -5.97 7.77
N LYS A 364 -18.22 -6.61 6.88
CA LYS A 364 -19.09 -6.01 5.84
C LYS A 364 -18.40 -5.07 4.83
N ALA A 365 -17.10 -5.13 4.71
CA ALA A 365 -16.33 -4.36 3.75
C ALA A 365 -15.01 -5.08 3.44
N GLN A 366 -14.40 -4.78 2.30
CA GLN A 366 -13.00 -5.15 2.12
C GLN A 366 -12.14 -4.28 3.05
N THR A 367 -11.18 -4.90 3.70
CA THR A 367 -10.31 -4.26 4.68
C THR A 367 -9.18 -3.46 4.01
N GLN A 368 -9.58 -2.47 3.21
CA GLN A 368 -8.71 -1.62 2.43
C GLN A 368 -9.25 -0.19 2.35
N GLY A 369 -8.39 0.83 2.44
CA GLY A 369 -8.81 2.22 2.40
C GLY A 369 -9.90 2.53 3.43
N PHE A 370 -11.04 3.08 2.99
CA PHE A 370 -12.18 3.28 3.88
C PHE A 370 -12.80 1.98 4.40
N GLY A 371 -12.64 0.88 3.68
CA GLY A 371 -13.08 -0.42 4.15
C GLY A 371 -12.40 -0.84 5.46
N LYS A 372 -11.13 -0.44 5.69
CA LYS A 372 -10.48 -0.59 7.00
C LYS A 372 -11.20 0.19 8.09
N VAL A 373 -11.57 1.46 7.83
CA VAL A 373 -12.32 2.28 8.79
C VAL A 373 -13.69 1.68 9.08
N GLU A 374 -14.42 1.25 8.07
CA GLU A 374 -15.73 0.61 8.24
C GLU A 374 -15.62 -0.69 9.06
N SER A 375 -14.61 -1.52 8.78
CA SER A 375 -14.36 -2.77 9.50
C SER A 375 -13.94 -2.53 10.95
N ILE A 376 -13.06 -1.56 11.21
CA ILE A 376 -12.67 -1.15 12.56
C ILE A 376 -13.89 -0.60 13.32
N ASN A 377 -14.72 0.23 12.69
CA ASN A 377 -15.93 0.77 13.29
C ASN A 377 -16.98 -0.31 13.62
N ASN A 378 -17.04 -1.36 12.83
CA ASN A 378 -17.98 -2.46 13.06
C ASN A 378 -17.47 -3.47 14.10
N ALA A 379 -16.18 -3.81 14.06
CA ALA A 379 -15.63 -4.91 14.84
C ALA A 379 -14.84 -4.47 16.10
N ILE A 380 -14.15 -3.33 16.07
CA ILE A 380 -13.25 -2.94 17.14
C ILE A 380 -13.82 -1.79 17.98
N VAL A 381 -14.22 -0.68 17.36
CA VAL A 381 -14.76 0.50 18.07
C VAL A 381 -15.86 0.16 19.08
N PRO A 382 -16.82 -0.77 18.79
CA PRO A 382 -17.84 -1.11 19.79
C PRO A 382 -17.31 -1.75 21.07
N LYS A 383 -16.11 -2.35 21.03
CA LYS A 383 -15.48 -2.96 22.21
C LYS A 383 -14.84 -1.90 23.14
N TYR A 384 -14.38 -0.80 22.56
CA TYR A 384 -13.63 0.26 23.28
C TYR A 384 -14.41 1.58 23.42
N GLY A 385 -15.43 1.80 22.61
CA GLY A 385 -16.20 3.05 22.60
C GLY A 385 -15.49 4.23 21.92
N CYS A 386 -14.33 4.00 21.32
CA CYS A 386 -13.52 5.03 20.64
C CYS A 386 -12.69 4.41 19.51
N GLY A 387 -12.10 5.25 18.62
CA GLY A 387 -11.13 4.84 17.64
C GLY A 387 -9.75 4.50 18.23
N PRO A 388 -8.79 4.01 17.43
CA PRO A 388 -7.45 3.66 17.91
C PRO A 388 -6.66 4.89 18.37
N LEU A 389 -5.77 4.69 19.35
CA LEU A 389 -4.84 5.74 19.81
C LEU A 389 -3.60 5.85 18.93
N ALA A 390 -3.19 4.77 18.26
CA ALA A 390 -2.14 4.82 17.26
C ALA A 390 -2.48 3.93 16.04
N GLY A 391 -1.97 4.34 14.88
CA GLY A 391 -2.04 3.63 13.62
C GLY A 391 -0.65 3.32 13.07
N PHE A 392 -0.49 2.15 12.47
CA PHE A 392 0.76 1.71 11.84
C PHE A 392 0.48 1.39 10.38
N MET A 393 1.22 2.02 9.48
CA MET A 393 0.92 2.03 8.05
C MET A 393 2.17 1.98 7.18
N ASP A 394 1.98 1.62 5.90
CA ASP A 394 3.03 1.73 4.88
C ASP A 394 2.53 2.40 3.58
N SER A 395 1.23 2.37 3.31
CA SER A 395 0.69 2.69 1.98
C SER A 395 -0.65 3.43 2.00
N THR A 396 -1.19 3.64 0.81
CA THR A 396 -2.52 4.24 0.58
C THR A 396 -3.64 3.44 1.23
N GLY A 397 -3.51 2.10 1.25
CA GLY A 397 -4.52 1.21 1.83
C GLY A 397 -4.84 1.50 3.30
N ASP A 398 -3.93 2.17 4.00
CA ASP A 398 -4.01 2.45 5.44
C ASP A 398 -4.36 3.90 5.77
N TRP A 399 -4.27 4.77 4.76
CA TRP A 399 -4.40 6.22 4.94
C TRP A 399 -5.62 6.60 5.76
N ASN A 400 -6.76 6.00 5.45
CA ASN A 400 -8.02 6.37 6.08
C ASN A 400 -8.04 6.10 7.58
N PHE A 401 -7.65 4.91 8.04
CA PHE A 401 -7.66 4.65 9.49
C PHE A 401 -6.57 5.40 10.24
N CYS A 402 -5.52 5.85 9.54
CA CYS A 402 -4.47 6.70 10.09
C CYS A 402 -4.78 8.20 10.05
N THR A 403 -5.97 8.61 9.57
CA THR A 403 -6.37 10.02 9.44
C THR A 403 -7.78 10.34 9.92
N GLU A 404 -8.69 9.35 9.99
CA GLU A 404 -10.12 9.57 10.22
C GLU A 404 -10.52 9.67 11.72
N TYR A 405 -9.69 9.18 12.65
CA TYR A 405 -10.05 9.12 14.06
C TYR A 405 -9.54 10.33 14.84
N GLU A 406 -10.46 11.10 15.46
CA GLU A 406 -10.14 12.29 16.24
C GLU A 406 -9.24 12.01 17.47
N ASN A 407 -9.31 10.79 18.01
CA ASN A 407 -8.50 10.39 19.16
C ASN A 407 -7.13 9.81 18.81
N LEU A 408 -6.78 9.72 17.52
CA LEU A 408 -5.47 9.26 17.08
C LEU A 408 -4.37 10.20 17.56
N LYS A 409 -3.31 9.64 18.17
CA LYS A 409 -2.21 10.39 18.79
C LYS A 409 -0.88 10.18 18.10
N LEU A 410 -0.68 9.00 17.51
CA LEU A 410 0.56 8.61 16.87
C LEU A 410 0.27 7.81 15.59
N VAL A 411 0.99 8.13 14.52
CA VAL A 411 1.08 7.30 13.32
C VAL A 411 2.54 6.98 13.05
N ILE A 412 2.84 5.69 12.93
CA ILE A 412 4.15 5.21 12.47
C ILE A 412 4.02 4.74 11.04
N CYS A 413 4.68 5.46 10.12
CA CYS A 413 4.77 5.08 8.72
C CYS A 413 6.06 4.27 8.48
N PHE A 414 5.92 3.01 8.07
CA PHE A 414 7.05 2.19 7.62
C PHE A 414 7.40 2.55 6.19
N ASN A 415 8.55 3.15 6.04
CA ASN A 415 8.98 3.75 4.79
C ASN A 415 9.30 2.69 3.73
N ARG A 416 8.47 2.59 2.70
CA ARG A 416 8.76 1.80 1.49
C ARG A 416 9.49 2.60 0.42
N ALA A 417 10.02 3.78 0.75
CA ALA A 417 10.50 4.78 -0.20
C ALA A 417 9.44 5.01 -1.28
N SER A 418 8.36 5.66 -0.92
CA SER A 418 7.11 5.76 -1.65
C SER A 418 7.25 6.03 -3.15
N ARG A 419 6.40 5.40 -3.93
CA ARG A 419 6.55 5.25 -5.38
C ARG A 419 5.98 6.42 -6.18
N LYS A 420 4.96 7.08 -5.66
CA LYS A 420 4.20 8.12 -6.38
C LYS A 420 3.75 9.21 -5.41
N VAL A 421 3.62 10.41 -5.91
CA VAL A 421 3.00 11.52 -5.19
C VAL A 421 1.53 11.25 -4.84
N THR A 422 0.92 10.28 -5.53
CA THR A 422 -0.43 9.79 -5.28
C THR A 422 -0.52 8.68 -4.25
N ASP A 423 0.57 8.36 -3.56
CA ASP A 423 0.62 7.34 -2.53
C ASP A 423 0.48 7.98 -1.13
N GLY A 424 -0.48 7.49 -0.33
CA GLY A 424 -0.71 7.96 1.04
C GLY A 424 0.50 7.74 1.95
N GLY A 425 1.28 6.66 1.75
CA GLY A 425 2.55 6.44 2.45
C GLY A 425 3.59 7.53 2.13
N GLY A 426 3.62 8.02 0.88
CA GLY A 426 4.47 9.14 0.48
C GLY A 426 4.09 10.45 1.17
N LEU A 427 2.80 10.73 1.25
CA LEU A 427 2.31 11.91 1.96
C LEU A 427 2.54 11.81 3.47
N ALA A 428 2.31 10.64 4.08
CA ALA A 428 2.61 10.39 5.49
C ALA A 428 4.11 10.61 5.78
N SER A 429 4.99 10.15 4.88
CA SER A 429 6.43 10.39 4.96
C SER A 429 6.77 11.88 4.91
N ALA A 430 6.16 12.63 3.99
CA ALA A 430 6.36 14.08 3.87
C ALA A 430 5.87 14.82 5.13
N ILE A 431 4.71 14.44 5.68
CA ILE A 431 4.17 15.02 6.92
C ILE A 431 5.10 14.73 8.10
N ALA A 432 5.59 13.49 8.24
CA ALA A 432 6.51 13.10 9.31
C ALA A 432 7.81 13.93 9.27
N LEU A 433 8.41 14.09 8.09
CA LEU A 433 9.61 14.92 7.89
C LEU A 433 9.34 16.40 8.19
N TYR A 434 8.18 16.90 7.78
CA TYR A 434 7.77 18.29 8.06
C TYR A 434 7.57 18.53 9.55
N GLN A 435 6.85 17.64 10.24
CA GLN A 435 6.64 17.75 11.69
C GLN A 435 7.96 17.69 12.45
N ARG A 436 8.85 16.75 12.12
CA ARG A 436 10.14 16.59 12.77
C ARG A 436 11.07 17.78 12.56
N ASP A 437 11.29 18.16 11.31
CA ASP A 437 12.41 19.03 10.92
C ASP A 437 12.04 20.52 10.78
N TYR A 438 10.75 20.86 10.74
CA TYR A 438 10.27 22.23 10.55
C TYR A 438 9.34 22.70 11.67
N LEU A 439 8.49 21.80 12.23
CA LEU A 439 7.67 22.12 13.40
C LEU A 439 8.34 21.76 14.70
N GLY A 440 9.34 20.87 14.70
CA GLY A 440 10.02 20.39 15.90
C GLY A 440 9.11 19.58 16.82
N TYR A 441 8.15 18.88 16.25
CA TYR A 441 7.18 18.09 17.02
C TYR A 441 7.80 16.84 17.64
N ASP A 442 7.39 16.57 18.87
CA ASP A 442 7.36 15.26 19.50
C ASP A 442 5.91 14.94 19.90
N LEU A 443 5.67 13.78 20.52
CA LEU A 443 4.31 13.33 20.85
C LEU A 443 3.56 14.35 21.71
N ALA A 444 4.22 14.93 22.70
CA ALA A 444 3.59 15.89 23.61
C ALA A 444 3.24 17.21 22.92
N THR A 445 4.13 17.73 22.10
CA THR A 445 3.95 19.01 21.40
C THR A 445 2.95 18.91 20.27
N ALA A 446 2.96 17.82 19.49
CA ALA A 446 1.97 17.57 18.47
C ALA A 446 0.56 17.44 19.08
N ASN A 447 0.40 16.61 20.10
CA ASN A 447 -0.89 16.42 20.75
C ASN A 447 -1.39 17.68 21.47
N ALA A 448 -0.50 18.50 22.01
CA ALA A 448 -0.86 19.80 22.61
C ALA A 448 -1.33 20.82 21.54
N ALA A 449 -0.84 20.70 20.31
CA ALA A 449 -1.31 21.48 19.18
C ALA A 449 -2.66 20.97 18.61
N GLY A 450 -3.13 19.80 19.06
CA GLY A 450 -4.32 19.13 18.51
C GLY A 450 -4.03 18.27 17.29
N ASP A 451 -2.75 18.04 16.98
CA ASP A 451 -2.30 17.24 15.86
C ASP A 451 -1.96 15.80 16.27
N THR A 452 -2.11 14.87 15.35
CA THR A 452 -1.50 13.53 15.42
C THR A 452 -0.02 13.64 15.07
N LEU A 453 0.86 13.00 15.86
CA LEU A 453 2.27 12.89 15.50
C LEU A 453 2.46 11.80 14.42
N TYR A 454 3.09 12.17 13.32
CA TYR A 454 3.56 11.24 12.30
C TYR A 454 5.06 11.04 12.43
N VAL A 455 5.52 9.79 12.45
CA VAL A 455 6.95 9.45 12.44
C VAL A 455 7.25 8.45 11.33
N LEU A 456 8.48 8.49 10.79
CA LEU A 456 8.90 7.71 9.63
C LEU A 456 9.98 6.72 10.02
N GLN A 457 9.72 5.42 9.77
CA GLN A 457 10.64 4.33 10.08
C GLN A 457 11.20 3.71 8.81
N GLY A 458 12.51 3.77 8.63
CA GLY A 458 13.21 3.07 7.56
C GLY A 458 13.42 1.59 7.84
N ARG A 459 13.63 0.80 6.77
CA ARG A 459 13.79 -0.66 6.85
C ARG A 459 14.90 -1.17 5.94
N GLU A 460 15.46 -2.33 6.26
CA GLU A 460 16.42 -3.09 5.49
C GLU A 460 15.69 -4.25 4.80
N GLU A 461 15.59 -4.20 3.49
CA GLU A 461 14.86 -5.22 2.71
C GLU A 461 15.75 -6.38 2.25
N ASN A 462 17.07 -6.32 2.50
CA ASN A 462 18.00 -7.38 2.17
C ASN A 462 18.18 -8.36 3.33
N GLY A 463 18.80 -9.49 3.05
CA GLY A 463 19.12 -10.52 4.06
C GLY A 463 17.88 -11.04 4.79
N LEU A 464 17.93 -11.07 6.11
CA LEU A 464 16.81 -11.51 6.96
C LEU A 464 15.86 -10.38 7.36
N ARG A 465 15.97 -9.24 6.73
CA ARG A 465 15.08 -8.09 6.86
C ARG A 465 14.99 -7.55 8.30
N SER A 466 15.21 -6.26 8.47
CA SER A 466 15.13 -5.61 9.77
C SER A 466 14.66 -4.17 9.63
N LEU A 467 14.35 -3.51 10.73
CA LEU A 467 14.26 -2.05 10.74
C LEU A 467 15.66 -1.45 10.76
N ARG A 468 15.75 -0.18 10.42
CA ARG A 468 17.00 0.59 10.41
C ARG A 468 16.88 1.75 11.40
N ASN A 469 17.96 2.07 12.11
CA ASN A 469 18.01 3.26 12.96
C ASN A 469 17.97 4.60 12.17
N HIS A 470 17.37 4.57 11.00
CA HIS A 470 17.21 5.68 10.05
C HIS A 470 15.78 5.73 9.52
N THR A 471 15.37 6.89 9.04
CA THR A 471 14.11 7.08 8.33
C THR A 471 14.14 6.61 6.86
N ALA A 472 15.34 6.49 6.29
CA ALA A 472 15.54 5.99 4.93
C ALA A 472 15.58 4.46 4.88
N THR A 473 15.13 3.90 3.77
CA THR A 473 15.05 2.45 3.52
C THR A 473 16.12 2.01 2.54
N MET A 474 16.78 0.89 2.84
CA MET A 474 17.58 0.14 1.89
C MET A 474 16.64 -0.82 1.15
N LEU A 475 16.27 -0.46 -0.07
CA LEU A 475 15.45 -1.30 -0.91
C LEU A 475 16.20 -2.56 -1.32
N ARG A 476 15.47 -3.63 -1.57
CA ARG A 476 16.05 -4.89 -2.00
C ARG A 476 16.93 -4.72 -3.24
N GLY A 477 18.18 -5.14 -3.13
CA GLY A 477 19.18 -5.09 -4.20
C GLY A 477 19.66 -3.69 -4.57
N ALA A 478 19.29 -2.66 -3.81
CA ALA A 478 19.81 -1.31 -3.99
C ALA A 478 21.22 -1.18 -3.37
N GLU A 479 22.03 -0.30 -3.96
CA GLU A 479 23.36 0.04 -3.44
C GLU A 479 23.31 1.19 -2.43
N GLU A 480 22.25 2.01 -2.49
CA GLU A 480 22.06 3.17 -1.63
C GLU A 480 20.65 3.15 -1.00
N GLU A 481 20.56 3.68 0.21
CA GLU A 481 19.28 3.89 0.87
C GLU A 481 18.47 5.01 0.20
N GLN A 482 17.17 4.95 0.34
CA GLN A 482 16.24 5.94 -0.19
C GLN A 482 15.31 6.43 0.91
N LEU A 483 15.14 7.74 1.00
CA LEU A 483 14.16 8.36 1.90
C LEU A 483 12.81 8.52 1.18
N LEU A 484 12.84 9.18 0.02
CA LEU A 484 11.71 9.34 -0.88
C LEU A 484 12.15 8.87 -2.28
N LYS A 485 11.31 8.12 -2.97
CA LYS A 485 11.73 7.46 -4.21
C LYS A 485 11.70 8.40 -5.42
N ASN A 486 10.74 9.30 -5.45
CA ASN A 486 10.49 10.15 -6.62
C ASN A 486 10.73 11.62 -6.31
N ASP A 487 11.15 12.36 -7.33
CA ASP A 487 11.26 13.81 -7.27
C ASP A 487 9.95 14.49 -6.85
N ASP A 488 8.82 13.98 -7.32
CA ASP A 488 7.48 14.48 -6.97
C ASP A 488 7.18 14.42 -5.46
N ASN A 489 7.73 13.47 -4.72
CA ASN A 489 7.56 13.42 -3.27
C ASN A 489 8.35 14.55 -2.58
N TYR A 490 9.49 14.96 -3.13
CA TYR A 490 10.21 16.15 -2.67
C TYR A 490 9.48 17.45 -3.02
N VAL A 491 8.84 17.50 -4.19
CA VAL A 491 7.95 18.61 -4.57
C VAL A 491 6.79 18.73 -3.59
N GLN A 492 6.17 17.63 -3.23
CA GLN A 492 5.09 17.57 -2.24
C GLN A 492 5.55 18.06 -0.85
N LEU A 493 6.69 17.57 -0.37
CA LEU A 493 7.27 18.02 0.88
C LEU A 493 7.61 19.51 0.84
N TYR A 494 8.22 19.99 -0.26
CA TYR A 494 8.52 21.41 -0.44
C TYR A 494 7.24 22.26 -0.46
N TYR A 495 6.18 21.77 -1.09
CA TYR A 495 4.89 22.47 -1.10
C TYR A 495 4.32 22.65 0.31
N ILE A 496 4.37 21.61 1.14
CA ILE A 496 3.93 21.67 2.55
C ILE A 496 4.76 22.71 3.32
N ILE A 497 6.08 22.68 3.17
CA ILE A 497 7.02 23.58 3.86
C ILE A 497 6.82 25.03 3.42
N SER A 498 6.80 25.29 2.11
CA SER A 498 6.75 26.65 1.56
C SER A 498 5.42 27.36 1.81
N ASN A 499 4.35 26.61 2.02
CA ASN A 499 3.03 27.15 2.38
C ASN A 499 2.78 27.16 3.90
N GLU A 500 3.75 26.74 4.72
CA GLU A 500 3.61 26.68 6.19
C GLU A 500 2.30 25.96 6.60
N MET A 501 2.00 24.83 5.95
CA MET A 501 0.74 24.12 6.13
C MET A 501 0.60 23.58 7.55
N THR A 502 -0.61 23.61 8.08
CA THR A 502 -0.94 22.78 9.25
C THR A 502 -0.97 21.31 8.88
N THR A 503 -0.85 20.41 9.86
CA THR A 503 -0.98 18.96 9.64
C THR A 503 -2.31 18.62 8.96
N ALA A 504 -3.42 19.24 9.38
CA ALA A 504 -4.73 19.01 8.79
C ALA A 504 -4.80 19.47 7.31
N GLU A 505 -4.19 20.61 6.95
CA GLU A 505 -4.11 21.06 5.56
C GLU A 505 -3.26 20.10 4.72
N ALA A 506 -2.14 19.61 5.25
CA ALA A 506 -1.29 18.64 4.57
C ALA A 506 -2.01 17.29 4.36
N ILE A 507 -2.74 16.79 5.35
CA ILE A 507 -3.58 15.58 5.24
C ILE A 507 -4.61 15.74 4.13
N ASN A 508 -5.23 16.92 4.02
CA ASN A 508 -6.23 17.21 2.99
C ASN A 508 -5.66 17.32 1.55
N LEU A 509 -4.35 17.22 1.36
CA LEU A 509 -3.78 17.01 0.04
C LEU A 509 -4.15 15.63 -0.54
N PHE A 510 -4.60 14.71 0.29
CA PHE A 510 -5.10 13.41 -0.12
C PHE A 510 -6.64 13.41 -0.12
N THR A 511 -7.23 13.29 -1.30
CA THR A 511 -8.69 13.28 -1.47
C THR A 511 -9.18 11.83 -1.50
N VAL A 512 -10.29 11.61 -0.85
CA VAL A 512 -10.98 10.33 -0.90
C VAL A 512 -12.03 10.34 -2.00
N LYS A 513 -12.04 9.29 -2.82
CA LYS A 513 -13.07 9.04 -3.84
C LYS A 513 -13.79 7.74 -3.52
N THR A 514 -15.07 7.72 -3.84
CA THR A 514 -15.88 6.52 -3.87
C THR A 514 -15.98 6.06 -5.32
N SER A 515 -15.60 4.82 -5.63
CA SER A 515 -15.78 4.23 -6.95
C SER A 515 -17.22 3.77 -7.14
N ALA A 516 -17.58 3.37 -8.36
CA ALA A 516 -18.93 2.81 -8.61
C ALA A 516 -19.16 1.51 -7.81
N ASP A 517 -18.10 0.75 -7.54
CA ASP A 517 -18.15 -0.52 -6.81
C ASP A 517 -18.28 -0.31 -5.30
N ASP A 518 -17.78 0.80 -4.75
CA ASP A 518 -17.83 1.11 -3.32
C ASP A 518 -19.26 1.14 -2.76
N SER A 519 -20.23 1.54 -3.58
CA SER A 519 -21.64 1.55 -3.18
C SER A 519 -22.19 0.15 -2.93
N VAL A 520 -21.57 -0.88 -3.52
CA VAL A 520 -21.99 -2.29 -3.43
C VAL A 520 -21.26 -3.01 -2.30
N ILE A 521 -19.97 -2.71 -2.12
CA ILE A 521 -19.08 -3.47 -1.22
C ILE A 521 -18.52 -2.65 -0.07
N GLY A 522 -18.81 -1.35 0.02
CA GLY A 522 -18.35 -0.45 1.08
C GLY A 522 -16.90 0.00 0.96
N ILE A 523 -16.23 -0.24 -0.18
CA ILE A 523 -14.85 0.17 -0.39
C ILE A 523 -14.78 1.61 -0.86
N LYS A 524 -13.94 2.40 -0.21
CA LYS A 524 -13.65 3.79 -0.58
C LYS A 524 -12.13 3.98 -0.67
N TYR A 525 -11.69 4.53 -1.78
CA TYR A 525 -10.26 4.72 -2.06
C TYR A 525 -9.84 6.14 -1.81
N GLY A 526 -8.72 6.28 -1.12
CA GLY A 526 -7.97 7.51 -1.11
C GLY A 526 -7.35 7.76 -2.48
N CYS A 527 -7.52 8.95 -3.01
CA CYS A 527 -6.69 9.41 -4.12
C CYS A 527 -6.20 10.79 -3.78
N VAL A 528 -5.09 11.10 -4.33
CA VAL A 528 -4.50 12.41 -4.14
C VAL A 528 -5.44 13.46 -4.71
N ALA A 529 -5.76 14.48 -3.91
CA ALA A 529 -6.34 15.72 -4.40
C ALA A 529 -5.49 16.15 -5.59
N GLU A 530 -6.08 16.19 -6.74
CA GLU A 530 -5.48 16.47 -8.02
C GLU A 530 -4.13 17.19 -7.88
N TYR A 531 -3.04 16.44 -7.79
CA TYR A 531 -1.68 16.98 -7.70
C TYR A 531 -1.33 17.79 -8.94
N ALA A 532 -2.11 17.63 -10.02
CA ALA A 532 -2.20 18.65 -11.04
C ALA A 532 -2.32 20.06 -10.43
N GLY A 533 -3.03 20.19 -9.29
CA GLY A 533 -3.18 21.47 -8.60
C GLY A 533 -1.86 22.03 -8.10
N TYR A 534 -1.04 21.31 -7.35
CA TYR A 534 0.18 21.93 -6.83
C TYR A 534 1.36 21.87 -7.79
N HIS A 535 1.33 21.04 -8.82
CA HIS A 535 2.24 21.19 -9.96
C HIS A 535 1.94 22.47 -10.76
N ASN A 536 0.72 22.99 -10.72
CA ASN A 536 0.26 24.17 -11.44
C ASN A 536 0.00 25.39 -10.54
N ILE A 537 0.26 25.32 -9.25
CA ILE A 537 0.08 26.48 -8.36
C ILE A 537 1.22 27.48 -8.61
N LYS A 538 0.84 28.69 -8.97
CA LYS A 538 1.68 29.86 -9.14
C LYS A 538 1.82 30.65 -7.83
#